data_02279aa85dc2a73c61ba6ef2213fcc8f
#
_entry.id   02279aa85dc2a73c61ba6ef2213fcc8f
#
_cell.length_a   1.000
_cell.length_b   1.000
_cell.length_c   1.000
_cell.angle_alpha   90.00
_cell.angle_beta   90.00
_cell.angle_gamma   90.00
#
_symmetry.space_group_name_H-M   'P 1'
#
loop_
_entity.id
_entity.type
_entity.pdbx_description
1 polymer ?
#
loop_
_entity_poly.entity_id
_entity_poly.type
_entity_poly.pdbx_seq_one_letter_code
_entity_poly.pdbx_strand_id
1 'polypeptide(L)'
;YKNIAYGLKINGMSNRKELDNKVEYYLRLANLWDEVKDRLREPASTLSIGQQQRLCLARGLAVDPQIILADEPTSALDPLSSNAIEEQFVKLKSSYTIVVVTHILRQARRIADHIIFMYLGEVIEQGSAEKFFNNPEMDKTKEYLKGAFN
;
A
#
# COMPACT_ATOMS: atom_id res chain seq x y z
N TYR A 1 -6.15 18.16 1.22
CA TYR A 1 -6.19 18.67 -0.13
C TYR A 1 -4.81 18.90 -0.73
N LYS A 2 -3.97 19.73 -0.09
CA LYS A 2 -2.64 20.11 -0.61
C LYS A 2 -1.71 18.91 -0.87
N ASN A 3 -1.80 17.87 -0.06
CA ASN A 3 -0.97 16.67 -0.18
C ASN A 3 -1.16 15.98 -1.56
N ILE A 4 -2.39 15.90 -2.06
CA ILE A 4 -2.71 15.27 -3.34
C ILE A 4 -2.54 16.26 -4.49
N ALA A 5 -3.08 17.47 -4.32
CA ALA A 5 -3.00 18.51 -5.35
C ALA A 5 -1.56 18.93 -5.70
N TYR A 6 -0.59 18.69 -4.83
CA TYR A 6 0.82 19.03 -5.06
C TYR A 6 1.39 18.28 -6.27
N GLY A 7 1.29 16.95 -6.30
CA GLY A 7 1.77 16.13 -7.40
C GLY A 7 1.09 16.47 -8.73
N LEU A 8 -0.25 16.67 -8.70
CA LEU A 8 -1.02 17.05 -9.87
C LEU A 8 -0.56 18.39 -10.46
N LYS A 9 -0.28 19.38 -9.60
CA LYS A 9 0.21 20.70 -10.02
C LYS A 9 1.61 20.66 -10.63
N ILE A 10 2.52 19.87 -10.06
CA ILE A 10 3.87 19.68 -10.64
C ILE A 10 3.76 19.08 -12.03
N ASN A 11 2.81 18.17 -12.26
CA ASN A 11 2.52 17.58 -13.55
C ASN A 11 1.71 18.51 -14.49
N GLY A 12 1.62 19.82 -14.16
CA GLY A 12 1.07 20.86 -15.05
C GLY A 12 -0.44 21.11 -14.89
N MET A 13 -1.14 20.45 -13.97
CA MET A 13 -2.57 20.69 -13.75
C MET A 13 -2.80 22.02 -13.02
N SER A 14 -3.43 22.99 -13.66
CA SER A 14 -3.70 24.31 -13.10
C SER A 14 -5.19 24.61 -12.90
N ASN A 15 -6.06 23.92 -13.62
CA ASN A 15 -7.50 24.13 -13.54
C ASN A 15 -8.04 23.70 -12.18
N ARG A 16 -8.67 24.64 -11.47
CA ARG A 16 -9.17 24.41 -10.10
C ARG A 16 -10.22 23.29 -10.01
N LYS A 17 -11.17 23.28 -10.93
CA LYS A 17 -12.25 22.30 -10.95
C LYS A 17 -11.70 20.88 -11.22
N GLU A 18 -10.72 20.80 -12.11
CA GLU A 18 -10.03 19.54 -12.41
C GLU A 18 -9.25 19.03 -11.20
N LEU A 19 -8.51 19.90 -10.51
CA LEU A 19 -7.81 19.57 -9.26
C LEU A 19 -8.77 19.06 -8.20
N ASP A 20 -9.91 19.73 -7.99
CA ASP A 20 -10.89 19.33 -6.99
C ASP A 20 -11.45 17.93 -7.32
N ASN A 21 -11.81 17.66 -8.58
CA ASN A 21 -12.28 16.35 -9.03
C ASN A 21 -11.21 15.25 -8.84
N LYS A 22 -9.97 15.53 -9.19
CA LYS A 22 -8.86 14.56 -9.03
C LYS A 22 -8.51 14.30 -7.57
N VAL A 23 -8.55 15.33 -6.72
CA VAL A 23 -8.35 15.14 -5.27
C VAL A 23 -9.43 14.24 -4.69
N GLU A 24 -10.70 14.47 -5.01
CA GLU A 24 -11.78 13.56 -4.61
C GLU A 24 -11.56 12.14 -5.14
N TYR A 25 -11.25 12.00 -6.42
CA TYR A 25 -11.00 10.69 -7.05
C TYR A 25 -9.93 9.87 -6.32
N TYR A 26 -8.75 10.46 -6.04
CA TYR A 26 -7.67 9.75 -5.37
C TYR A 26 -7.97 9.47 -3.89
N LEU A 27 -8.70 10.35 -3.21
CA LEU A 27 -9.17 10.09 -1.84
C LEU A 27 -10.18 8.94 -1.79
N ARG A 28 -11.09 8.83 -2.78
CA ARG A 28 -12.00 7.69 -2.92
C ARG A 28 -11.25 6.41 -3.23
N LEU A 29 -10.27 6.48 -4.13
CA LEU A 29 -9.43 5.34 -4.50
C LEU A 29 -8.63 4.78 -3.31
N ALA A 30 -8.25 5.64 -2.37
CA ALA A 30 -7.60 5.25 -1.11
C ALA A 30 -8.60 4.97 0.04
N ASN A 31 -9.91 4.91 -0.24
CA ASN A 31 -10.97 4.72 0.75
C ASN A 31 -10.89 5.70 1.94
N LEU A 32 -10.62 6.98 1.65
CA LEU A 32 -10.45 8.02 2.66
C LEU A 32 -11.43 9.19 2.52
N TRP A 33 -12.08 9.35 1.36
CA TRP A 33 -12.91 10.51 1.04
C TRP A 33 -13.98 10.80 2.10
N ASP A 34 -14.79 9.81 2.45
CA ASP A 34 -15.93 10.02 3.32
C ASP A 34 -15.55 10.42 4.75
N GLU A 35 -14.31 10.12 5.15
CA GLU A 35 -13.79 10.50 6.46
C GLU A 35 -13.19 11.92 6.50
N VAL A 36 -12.82 12.49 5.33
CA VAL A 36 -12.06 13.75 5.30
C VAL A 36 -12.68 14.85 4.43
N LYS A 37 -13.74 14.57 3.67
CA LYS A 37 -14.35 15.50 2.70
C LYS A 37 -14.72 16.86 3.29
N ASP A 38 -15.16 16.89 4.55
CA ASP A 38 -15.60 18.10 5.22
C ASP A 38 -14.46 18.88 5.88
N ARG A 39 -13.23 18.33 5.89
CA ARG A 39 -12.04 18.91 6.55
C ARG A 39 -10.79 18.87 5.67
N LEU A 40 -10.93 18.96 4.34
CA LEU A 40 -9.83 18.88 3.37
C LEU A 40 -8.75 19.96 3.54
N ARG A 41 -9.02 21.04 4.25
CA ARG A 41 -8.08 22.15 4.49
C ARG A 41 -7.34 22.07 5.82
N GLU A 42 -7.73 21.14 6.69
CA GLU A 42 -7.07 20.92 7.96
C GLU A 42 -5.68 20.30 7.77
N PRO A 43 -4.75 20.50 8.74
CA PRO A 43 -3.45 19.86 8.72
C PRO A 43 -3.59 18.33 8.73
N ALA A 44 -2.83 17.61 7.87
CA ALA A 44 -2.85 16.17 7.84
C ALA A 44 -2.35 15.51 9.15
N SER A 45 -1.63 16.24 9.98
CA SER A 45 -1.20 15.79 11.32
C SER A 45 -2.37 15.55 12.30
N THR A 46 -3.57 16.05 12.01
CA THR A 46 -4.78 15.79 12.81
C THR A 46 -5.45 14.46 12.47
N LEU A 47 -5.01 13.79 11.40
CA LEU A 47 -5.53 12.50 10.99
C LEU A 47 -4.97 11.37 11.87
N SER A 48 -5.74 10.29 12.04
CA SER A 48 -5.23 9.06 12.64
C SER A 48 -4.11 8.45 11.78
N ILE A 49 -3.28 7.59 12.36
CA ILE A 49 -2.18 6.93 11.64
C ILE A 49 -2.70 6.20 10.40
N GLY A 50 -3.79 5.43 10.51
CA GLY A 50 -4.41 4.73 9.38
C GLY A 50 -4.93 5.68 8.30
N GLN A 51 -5.49 6.83 8.68
CA GLN A 51 -5.89 7.87 7.73
C GLN A 51 -4.67 8.51 7.04
N GLN A 52 -3.57 8.72 7.78
CA GLN A 52 -2.32 9.24 7.20
C GLN A 52 -1.71 8.25 6.20
N GLN A 53 -1.72 6.95 6.49
CA GLN A 53 -1.25 5.90 5.57
C GLN A 53 -2.09 5.90 4.27
N ARG A 54 -3.42 5.94 4.38
CA ARG A 54 -4.29 6.04 3.20
C ARG A 54 -4.12 7.36 2.44
N LEU A 55 -3.82 8.46 3.14
CA LEU A 55 -3.47 9.72 2.49
C LEU A 55 -2.13 9.61 1.74
N CYS A 56 -1.13 8.91 2.29
CA CYS A 56 0.13 8.64 1.60
C CYS A 56 -0.09 7.83 0.33
N LEU A 57 -0.95 6.81 0.38
CA LEU A 57 -1.35 6.04 -0.79
C LEU A 57 -2.02 6.93 -1.84
N ALA A 58 -3.04 7.73 -1.46
CA ALA A 58 -3.71 8.66 -2.34
C ALA A 58 -2.75 9.67 -3.00
N ARG A 59 -1.76 10.16 -2.24
CA ARG A 59 -0.72 11.06 -2.73
C ARG A 59 0.20 10.39 -3.75
N GLY A 60 0.60 9.14 -3.49
CA GLY A 60 1.41 8.34 -4.41
C GLY A 60 0.67 8.05 -5.72
N LEU A 61 -0.61 7.70 -5.64
CA LEU A 61 -1.45 7.45 -6.81
C LEU A 61 -1.69 8.71 -7.67
N ALA A 62 -1.69 9.90 -7.06
CA ALA A 62 -1.98 11.17 -7.74
C ALA A 62 -0.96 11.57 -8.82
N VAL A 63 0.21 10.94 -8.84
CA VAL A 63 1.23 11.16 -9.88
C VAL A 63 1.15 10.11 -11.00
N ASP A 64 0.13 9.25 -10.96
CA ASP A 64 -0.12 8.17 -11.94
C ASP A 64 1.10 7.25 -12.15
N PRO A 65 1.61 6.60 -11.09
CA PRO A 65 2.81 5.78 -11.16
C PRO A 65 2.53 4.47 -11.91
N GLN A 66 3.53 3.93 -12.59
CA GLN A 66 3.46 2.57 -13.13
C GLN A 66 3.72 1.50 -12.05
N ILE A 67 4.52 1.84 -11.04
CA ILE A 67 4.92 0.96 -9.94
C ILE A 67 4.72 1.68 -8.62
N ILE A 68 4.10 1.01 -7.66
CA ILE A 68 3.94 1.47 -6.28
C ILE A 68 4.90 0.66 -5.41
N LEU A 69 5.75 1.36 -4.66
CA LEU A 69 6.62 0.75 -3.65
C LEU A 69 6.06 1.06 -2.27
N ALA A 70 5.73 0.03 -1.50
CA ALA A 70 5.17 0.15 -0.16
C ALA A 70 6.05 -0.60 0.83
N ASP A 71 6.74 0.14 1.70
CA ASP A 71 7.61 -0.42 2.73
C ASP A 71 6.85 -0.44 4.06
N GLU A 72 6.61 -1.65 4.59
CA GLU A 72 5.89 -1.90 5.84
C GLU A 72 4.58 -1.09 5.99
N PRO A 73 3.69 -1.08 4.98
CA PRO A 73 2.58 -0.12 4.90
C PRO A 73 1.53 -0.26 6.02
N THR A 74 1.59 -1.33 6.81
CA THR A 74 0.62 -1.62 7.87
C THR A 74 1.24 -1.86 9.25
N SER A 75 2.57 -1.73 9.40
CA SER A 75 3.30 -2.09 10.62
C SER A 75 2.87 -1.32 11.87
N ALA A 76 2.39 -0.08 11.71
CA ALA A 76 1.95 0.78 12.81
C ALA A 76 0.41 0.86 12.94
N LEU A 77 -0.33 -0.05 12.30
CA LEU A 77 -1.79 0.00 12.25
C LEU A 77 -2.45 -1.08 13.11
N ASP A 78 -3.62 -0.75 13.63
CA ASP A 78 -4.53 -1.72 14.19
C ASP A 78 -5.06 -2.69 13.11
N PRO A 79 -5.60 -3.86 13.48
CA PRO A 79 -6.04 -4.88 12.52
C PRO A 79 -7.10 -4.40 11.51
N LEU A 80 -8.02 -3.51 11.91
CA LEU A 80 -9.07 -3.01 11.01
C LEU A 80 -8.48 -2.07 9.96
N SER A 81 -7.60 -1.15 10.39
CA SER A 81 -6.87 -0.24 9.50
C SER A 81 -5.95 -0.98 8.55
N SER A 82 -5.26 -2.03 9.03
CA SER A 82 -4.41 -2.91 8.20
C SER A 82 -5.22 -3.60 7.12
N ASN A 83 -6.35 -4.19 7.47
CA ASN A 83 -7.24 -4.85 6.49
C ASN A 83 -7.73 -3.87 5.43
N ALA A 84 -8.08 -2.64 5.80
CA ALA A 84 -8.51 -1.62 4.84
C ALA A 84 -7.42 -1.28 3.81
N ILE A 85 -6.15 -1.18 4.22
CA ILE A 85 -5.01 -0.97 3.31
C ILE A 85 -4.80 -2.20 2.41
N GLU A 86 -4.84 -3.41 2.96
CA GLU A 86 -4.67 -4.65 2.20
C GLU A 86 -5.75 -4.81 1.12
N GLU A 87 -7.01 -4.55 1.47
CA GLU A 87 -8.13 -4.54 0.49
C GLU A 87 -7.91 -3.53 -0.64
N GLN A 88 -7.33 -2.35 -0.33
CA GLN A 88 -6.99 -1.39 -1.36
C GLN A 88 -5.89 -1.92 -2.29
N PHE A 89 -4.84 -2.54 -1.76
CA PHE A 89 -3.81 -3.16 -2.59
C PHE A 89 -4.38 -4.25 -3.50
N VAL A 90 -5.26 -5.11 -2.98
CA VAL A 90 -5.95 -6.13 -3.80
C VAL A 90 -6.77 -5.50 -4.93
N LYS A 91 -7.45 -4.39 -4.70
CA LYS A 91 -8.19 -3.67 -5.75
C LYS A 91 -7.27 -3.00 -6.76
N LEU A 92 -6.18 -2.40 -6.29
CA LEU A 92 -5.25 -1.62 -7.12
C LEU A 92 -4.34 -2.49 -7.99
N LYS A 93 -4.04 -3.75 -7.60
CA LYS A 93 -3.15 -4.63 -8.37
C LYS A 93 -3.65 -4.98 -9.77
N SER A 94 -4.91 -4.76 -10.08
CA SER A 94 -5.45 -4.88 -11.44
C SER A 94 -4.98 -3.75 -12.39
N SER A 95 -4.57 -2.63 -11.83
CA SER A 95 -4.20 -1.42 -12.58
C SER A 95 -2.74 -0.98 -12.35
N TYR A 96 -2.12 -1.42 -11.26
CA TYR A 96 -0.77 -1.02 -10.87
C TYR A 96 0.10 -2.25 -10.56
N THR A 97 1.39 -2.17 -10.85
CA THR A 97 2.37 -3.08 -10.26
C THR A 97 2.69 -2.60 -8.85
N ILE A 98 2.48 -3.46 -7.85
CA ILE A 98 2.68 -3.11 -6.44
C ILE A 98 3.76 -4.00 -5.86
N VAL A 99 4.83 -3.40 -5.34
CA VAL A 99 5.87 -4.09 -4.58
C VAL A 99 5.70 -3.73 -3.12
N VAL A 100 5.42 -4.73 -2.28
CA VAL A 100 5.23 -4.56 -0.84
C VAL A 100 6.37 -5.24 -0.09
N VAL A 101 7.06 -4.51 0.77
CA VAL A 101 7.97 -5.08 1.76
C VAL A 101 7.19 -5.28 3.05
N THR A 102 7.20 -6.49 3.58
CA THR A 102 6.54 -6.81 4.85
C THR A 102 7.17 -8.05 5.49
N HIS A 103 7.18 -8.08 6.81
CA HIS A 103 7.53 -9.27 7.61
C HIS A 103 6.27 -10.04 8.07
N ILE A 104 5.08 -9.54 7.77
CA ILE A 104 3.80 -10.13 8.20
C ILE A 104 3.35 -11.20 7.18
N LEU A 105 3.67 -12.46 7.44
CA LEU A 105 3.34 -13.59 6.55
C LEU A 105 1.86 -13.68 6.20
N ARG A 106 0.97 -13.41 7.16
CA ARG A 106 -0.48 -13.42 6.93
C ARG A 106 -0.90 -12.36 5.90
N GLN A 107 -0.29 -11.17 5.95
CA GLN A 107 -0.51 -10.11 4.98
C GLN A 107 -0.02 -10.55 3.59
N ALA A 108 1.24 -10.99 3.49
CA ALA A 108 1.82 -11.45 2.23
C ALA A 108 0.94 -12.54 1.58
N ARG A 109 0.45 -13.51 2.36
CA ARG A 109 -0.43 -14.59 1.88
C ARG A 109 -1.75 -14.07 1.28
N ARG A 110 -2.29 -12.96 1.82
CA ARG A 110 -3.59 -12.41 1.36
C ARG A 110 -3.48 -11.55 0.11
N ILE A 111 -2.37 -10.80 -0.03
CA ILE A 111 -2.29 -9.77 -1.07
C ILE A 111 -1.38 -10.12 -2.24
N ALA A 112 -0.36 -10.96 -2.02
CA ALA A 112 0.67 -11.19 -3.02
C ALA A 112 0.25 -12.22 -4.09
N ASP A 113 0.66 -11.96 -5.34
CA ASP A 113 0.64 -12.93 -6.42
C ASP A 113 2.01 -13.62 -6.56
N HIS A 114 3.09 -12.90 -6.24
CA HIS A 114 4.47 -13.36 -6.26
C HIS A 114 5.21 -12.98 -4.98
N ILE A 115 6.07 -13.86 -4.48
CA ILE A 115 6.87 -13.65 -3.28
C ILE A 115 8.35 -13.69 -3.65
N ILE A 116 9.12 -12.79 -3.05
CA ILE A 116 10.59 -12.83 -3.00
C ILE A 116 10.97 -12.86 -1.54
N PHE A 117 11.44 -14.00 -1.06
CA PHE A 117 11.93 -14.16 0.32
C PHE A 117 13.41 -13.79 0.39
N MET A 118 13.71 -12.78 1.19
CA MET A 118 15.08 -12.32 1.43
C MET A 118 15.48 -12.57 2.89
N TYR A 119 16.72 -12.99 3.10
CA TYR A 119 17.31 -13.16 4.42
C TYR A 119 18.78 -12.73 4.40
N LEU A 120 19.18 -11.85 5.31
CA LEU A 120 20.54 -11.30 5.41
C LEU A 120 21.11 -10.76 4.08
N GLY A 121 20.27 -10.09 3.27
CA GLY A 121 20.68 -9.48 2.00
C GLY A 121 20.68 -10.43 0.80
N GLU A 122 20.37 -11.71 0.99
CA GLU A 122 20.32 -12.73 -0.06
C GLU A 122 18.88 -13.11 -0.40
N VAL A 123 18.59 -13.35 -1.67
CA VAL A 123 17.33 -13.94 -2.12
C VAL A 123 17.40 -15.45 -1.86
N ILE A 124 16.57 -15.93 -0.96
CA ILE A 124 16.52 -17.35 -0.58
C ILE A 124 15.60 -18.14 -1.50
N GLU A 125 14.41 -17.64 -1.74
CA GLU A 125 13.40 -18.26 -2.60
C GLU A 125 12.49 -17.22 -3.21
N GLN A 126 12.02 -17.47 -4.46
CA GLN A 126 11.02 -16.64 -5.11
C GLN A 126 10.07 -17.50 -5.94
N GLY A 127 8.84 -17.06 -6.08
CA GLY A 127 7.85 -17.77 -6.87
C GLY A 127 6.43 -17.27 -6.65
N SER A 128 5.45 -17.96 -7.21
CA SER A 128 4.05 -17.64 -6.94
C SER A 128 3.74 -17.76 -5.44
N ALA A 129 2.87 -16.90 -4.93
CA ALA A 129 2.49 -16.94 -3.51
C ALA A 129 1.91 -18.31 -3.14
N GLU A 130 1.14 -18.93 -4.03
CA GLU A 130 0.60 -20.27 -3.83
C GLU A 130 1.70 -21.30 -3.57
N LYS A 131 2.73 -21.36 -4.45
CA LYS A 131 3.85 -22.27 -4.31
C LYS A 131 4.65 -21.99 -3.04
N PHE A 132 5.00 -20.74 -2.81
CA PHE A 132 5.78 -20.31 -1.66
C PHE A 132 5.16 -20.73 -0.32
N PHE A 133 3.84 -20.54 -0.16
CA PHE A 133 3.16 -20.85 1.10
C PHE A 133 2.72 -22.28 1.27
N ASN A 134 2.50 -23.03 0.20
CA ASN A 134 1.94 -24.37 0.27
C ASN A 134 2.97 -25.46 -0.02
N ASN A 135 3.99 -25.17 -0.83
CA ASN A 135 5.03 -26.13 -1.21
C ASN A 135 6.39 -25.44 -1.42
N PRO A 136 6.97 -24.81 -0.38
CA PRO A 136 8.28 -24.17 -0.48
C PRO A 136 9.38 -25.21 -0.75
N GLU A 137 10.35 -24.84 -1.59
CA GLU A 137 11.45 -25.71 -1.96
C GLU A 137 12.60 -25.64 -0.96
N MET A 138 12.93 -24.42 -0.50
CA MET A 138 14.08 -24.18 0.35
C MET A 138 13.78 -24.48 1.83
N ASP A 139 14.71 -25.19 2.50
CA ASP A 139 14.52 -25.53 3.91
C ASP A 139 14.44 -24.28 4.80
N LYS A 140 15.21 -23.24 4.49
CA LYS A 140 15.13 -21.94 5.19
C LYS A 140 13.75 -21.31 5.08
N THR A 141 13.08 -21.41 3.92
CA THR A 141 11.70 -20.95 3.74
C THR A 141 10.74 -21.76 4.60
N LYS A 142 10.89 -23.08 4.64
CA LYS A 142 10.07 -23.97 5.48
C LYS A 142 10.18 -23.61 6.96
N GLU A 143 11.40 -23.34 7.44
CA GLU A 143 11.66 -22.91 8.81
C GLU A 143 11.01 -21.55 9.10
N TYR A 144 11.18 -20.57 8.20
CA TYR A 144 10.56 -19.26 8.34
C TYR A 144 9.03 -19.33 8.43
N LEU A 145 8.41 -20.11 7.57
CA LEU A 145 6.95 -20.28 7.56
C LEU A 145 6.43 -20.98 8.82
N LYS A 146 7.25 -21.79 9.50
CA LYS A 146 6.93 -22.42 10.80
C LYS A 146 7.15 -21.48 12.01
N GLY A 147 7.64 -20.26 11.78
CA GLY A 147 7.91 -19.28 12.85
C GLY A 147 9.26 -19.45 13.54
N ALA A 148 10.22 -20.16 12.95
CA ALA A 148 11.54 -20.41 13.56
C ALA A 148 12.44 -19.15 13.67
N PHE A 149 12.05 -18.03 13.08
CA PHE A 149 12.79 -16.75 13.08
C PHE A 149 12.11 -15.66 13.93
N ASN A 150 11.14 -16.00 14.77
CA ASN A 150 10.45 -15.09 15.68
C ASN A 150 11.10 -15.10 17.07
#